data_a8fb5b8fa8d22aeea68253777917b0ae
#
_entry.id   a8fb5b8fa8d22aeea68253777917b0ae
#
_cell.length_a   1.000
_cell.length_b   1.000
_cell.length_c   1.000
_cell.angle_alpha   90.00
_cell.angle_beta   90.00
_cell.angle_gamma   90.00
#
_symmetry.space_group_name_H-M   'P 1'
#
loop_
_entity.id
_entity.type
_entity.pdbx_description
1 polymer ?
#
loop_
_entity_poly.entity_id
_entity_poly.type
_entity_poly.pdbx_seq_one_letter_code
_entity_poly.pdbx_strand_id
1 'polypeptide(L)'
;MQGWIALENGSVFFGDSFGYQDTVEGELVFNTSMTGYQEALTDPSYAGQILMFTFPQIGNYGCNMENYESNKVQTKACIVKEWCRFPHQGDENFDEWLKREKIPGLEGIDTRELTIVTRESGTLRAILCTDGKLTPEQGVEKAKEMKWPSDSNLVAEVSTTKVYKEGKKGPNVTLFDWGVKKSIVTNLAKKNKVTVVPWNYSVEEIRKTKPDLIFMSNGPGDPDHPEMKPCLLYTSDAADED
;
A
#
# COMPACT_ATOMS: atom_id res chain seq x y z
N MET A 1 22.24 -3.99 12.12
CA MET A 1 22.71 -2.56 12.12
C MET A 1 21.61 -1.74 12.75
N GLN A 2 21.94 -0.76 13.57
CA GLN A 2 20.91 0.11 14.17
C GLN A 2 20.30 1.01 13.10
N GLY A 3 18.96 1.04 13.06
CA GLY A 3 18.17 1.96 12.24
C GLY A 3 17.25 2.80 13.12
N TRP A 4 16.52 3.71 12.51
CA TRP A 4 15.58 4.56 13.24
C TRP A 4 14.44 5.04 12.31
N ILE A 5 13.34 5.46 12.94
CA ILE A 5 12.30 6.25 12.30
C ILE A 5 12.14 7.58 13.02
N ALA A 6 12.13 8.68 12.28
CA ALA A 6 11.91 10.04 12.76
C ALA A 6 10.60 10.58 12.22
N LEU A 7 9.79 11.19 13.08
CA LEU A 7 8.48 11.74 12.76
C LEU A 7 8.53 13.28 12.73
N GLU A 8 7.67 13.89 11.95
CA GLU A 8 7.55 15.35 11.83
C GLU A 8 7.27 16.06 13.15
N ASN A 9 6.67 15.38 14.14
CA ASN A 9 6.43 15.93 15.47
C ASN A 9 7.68 15.96 16.37
N GLY A 10 8.85 15.48 15.87
CA GLY A 10 10.10 15.43 16.58
C GLY A 10 10.39 14.11 17.29
N SER A 11 9.46 13.18 17.33
CA SER A 11 9.67 11.86 17.93
C SER A 11 10.62 11.01 17.09
N VAL A 12 11.52 10.27 17.75
CA VAL A 12 12.46 9.34 17.10
C VAL A 12 12.42 8.00 17.83
N PHE A 13 12.30 6.92 17.07
CA PHE A 13 12.33 5.55 17.59
C PHE A 13 13.47 4.77 16.95
N PHE A 14 14.23 4.06 17.78
CA PHE A 14 15.38 3.26 17.34
C PHE A 14 15.02 1.78 17.33
N GLY A 15 15.59 1.05 16.38
CA GLY A 15 15.44 -0.39 16.26
C GLY A 15 16.59 -1.02 15.49
N ASP A 16 16.48 -2.31 15.23
CA ASP A 16 17.42 -3.05 14.40
C ASP A 16 16.89 -3.15 12.96
N SER A 17 17.78 -2.85 12.01
CA SER A 17 17.44 -2.89 10.59
C SER A 17 17.41 -4.34 10.07
N PHE A 18 16.43 -4.65 9.23
CA PHE A 18 16.33 -5.86 8.43
C PHE A 18 15.80 -5.51 7.03
N GLY A 19 15.69 -6.49 6.13
CA GLY A 19 15.34 -6.20 4.75
C GLY A 19 16.44 -5.45 4.00
N TYR A 20 16.03 -4.60 3.07
CA TYR A 20 16.94 -3.79 2.27
C TYR A 20 17.48 -2.59 3.07
N GLN A 21 18.72 -2.17 2.81
CA GLN A 21 19.32 -1.01 3.50
C GLN A 21 19.05 0.24 2.66
N ASP A 22 18.22 1.14 3.17
CA ASP A 22 17.88 2.40 2.47
C ASP A 22 17.35 3.45 3.46
N THR A 23 17.22 4.68 2.97
CA THR A 23 16.53 5.78 3.64
C THR A 23 15.30 6.14 2.81
N VAL A 24 14.12 6.01 3.38
CA VAL A 24 12.84 6.25 2.71
C VAL A 24 11.97 7.23 3.47
N GLU A 25 11.12 7.91 2.73
CA GLU A 25 10.09 8.82 3.25
C GLU A 25 8.71 8.24 3.00
N GLY A 26 7.77 8.53 3.90
CA GLY A 26 6.39 8.07 3.76
C GLY A 26 5.51 8.52 4.91
N GLU A 27 4.22 8.30 4.76
CA GLU A 27 3.23 8.48 5.81
C GLU A 27 3.23 7.25 6.72
N LEU A 28 3.36 7.46 8.03
CA LEU A 28 3.32 6.36 8.99
C LEU A 28 1.88 5.92 9.25
N VAL A 29 1.61 4.66 8.98
CA VAL A 29 0.31 4.02 9.27
C VAL A 29 0.52 2.68 9.98
N PHE A 30 -0.51 2.17 10.65
CA PHE A 30 -0.43 0.88 11.31
C PHE A 30 -1.55 -0.07 10.90
N ASN A 31 -1.23 -1.37 10.96
CA ASN A 31 -2.16 -2.47 10.71
C ASN A 31 -2.24 -3.35 11.97
N THR A 32 -3.47 -3.67 12.40
CA THR A 32 -3.72 -4.46 13.62
C THR A 32 -4.02 -5.94 13.34
N SER A 33 -3.98 -6.37 12.08
CA SER A 33 -4.25 -7.75 11.71
C SER A 33 -3.18 -8.70 12.25
N MET A 34 -3.61 -9.88 12.69
CA MET A 34 -2.71 -10.95 13.17
C MET A 34 -2.06 -11.73 12.03
N THR A 35 -2.66 -11.72 10.86
CA THR A 35 -2.24 -12.44 9.65
C THR A 35 -2.40 -11.55 8.43
N GLY A 36 -1.88 -11.99 7.27
CA GLY A 36 -2.03 -11.23 6.02
C GLY A 36 -1.01 -10.12 5.86
N TYR A 37 0.18 -10.28 6.43
CA TYR A 37 1.25 -9.27 6.32
C TYR A 37 1.74 -9.10 4.88
N GLN A 38 1.79 -10.19 4.11
CA GLN A 38 2.22 -10.16 2.71
C GLN A 38 1.17 -9.46 1.84
N GLU A 39 -0.09 -9.81 2.05
CA GLU A 39 -1.24 -9.18 1.41
C GLU A 39 -1.28 -7.68 1.72
N ALA A 40 -1.05 -7.29 2.97
CA ALA A 40 -1.01 -5.88 3.36
C ALA A 40 0.16 -5.12 2.70
N LEU A 41 1.37 -5.67 2.72
CA LEU A 41 2.54 -5.02 2.12
C LEU A 41 2.46 -4.90 0.59
N THR A 42 1.70 -5.79 -0.06
CA THR A 42 1.48 -5.79 -1.52
C THR A 42 0.16 -5.13 -1.94
N ASP A 43 -0.65 -4.65 -0.99
CA ASP A 43 -1.89 -3.91 -1.26
C ASP A 43 -1.56 -2.51 -1.81
N PRO A 44 -2.01 -2.16 -3.03
CA PRO A 44 -1.78 -0.84 -3.60
C PRO A 44 -2.26 0.33 -2.74
N SER A 45 -3.24 0.11 -1.86
CA SER A 45 -3.75 1.14 -0.94
C SER A 45 -2.68 1.68 0.02
N TYR A 46 -1.61 0.93 0.26
CA TYR A 46 -0.49 1.37 1.10
C TYR A 46 0.66 2.04 0.32
N ALA A 47 0.46 2.38 -0.96
CA ALA A 47 1.47 3.11 -1.73
C ALA A 47 1.78 4.48 -1.07
N GLY A 48 3.07 4.82 -0.96
CA GLY A 48 3.52 6.03 -0.29
C GLY A 48 3.63 5.93 1.25
N GLN A 49 3.26 4.80 1.85
CA GLN A 49 3.18 4.64 3.30
C GLN A 49 4.29 3.77 3.87
N ILE A 50 4.69 4.06 5.12
CA ILE A 50 5.50 3.21 5.97
C ILE A 50 4.53 2.43 6.86
N LEU A 51 4.46 1.11 6.67
CA LEU A 51 3.47 0.26 7.34
C LEU A 51 4.04 -0.39 8.58
N MET A 52 3.44 -0.09 9.73
CA MET A 52 3.75 -0.73 11.00
C MET A 52 2.73 -1.82 11.35
N PHE A 53 3.19 -2.99 11.74
CA PHE A 53 2.34 -4.05 12.29
C PHE A 53 2.34 -4.00 13.83
N THR A 54 1.15 -3.97 14.40
CA THR A 54 0.99 -3.97 15.87
C THR A 54 1.02 -5.39 16.45
N PHE A 55 0.77 -6.43 15.62
CA PHE A 55 0.91 -7.80 16.05
C PHE A 55 2.38 -8.12 16.35
N PRO A 56 2.69 -8.76 17.49
CA PRO A 56 4.05 -8.85 17.99
C PRO A 56 5.03 -9.57 17.07
N GLN A 57 4.61 -10.61 16.36
CA GLN A 57 5.49 -11.41 15.52
C GLN A 57 4.96 -11.52 14.08
N ILE A 58 5.76 -11.08 13.12
CA ILE A 58 5.46 -11.09 11.69
C ILE A 58 6.40 -12.05 10.96
N GLY A 59 5.97 -12.63 9.84
CA GLY A 59 6.79 -13.52 9.01
C GLY A 59 6.75 -14.99 9.42
N ASN A 60 5.91 -15.39 10.38
CA ASN A 60 5.87 -16.73 10.96
C ASN A 60 5.44 -17.85 9.99
N TYR A 61 4.72 -17.54 8.92
CA TYR A 61 4.39 -18.49 7.86
C TYR A 61 5.14 -18.26 6.54
N GLY A 62 6.23 -17.48 6.57
CA GLY A 62 7.07 -17.21 5.40
C GLY A 62 6.38 -16.37 4.33
N CYS A 63 7.00 -16.29 3.16
CA CYS A 63 6.52 -15.51 2.03
C CYS A 63 6.42 -16.36 0.77
N ASN A 64 5.41 -16.10 -0.07
CA ASN A 64 5.24 -16.70 -1.39
C ASN A 64 4.47 -15.76 -2.33
N MET A 65 4.55 -16.02 -3.63
CA MET A 65 3.91 -15.20 -4.66
C MET A 65 2.37 -15.30 -4.70
N GLU A 66 1.80 -16.33 -4.10
CA GLU A 66 0.35 -16.56 -4.12
C GLU A 66 -0.39 -15.52 -3.27
N ASN A 67 0.25 -15.04 -2.20
CA ASN A 67 -0.33 -14.07 -1.27
C ASN A 67 -0.18 -12.60 -1.72
N TYR A 68 0.33 -12.34 -2.92
CA TYR A 68 0.43 -10.99 -3.43
C TYR A 68 -0.93 -10.45 -3.89
N GLU A 69 -1.25 -9.26 -3.42
CA GLU A 69 -2.44 -8.50 -3.86
C GLU A 69 -2.17 -7.60 -5.07
N SER A 70 -0.90 -7.42 -5.44
CA SER A 70 -0.47 -6.74 -6.66
C SER A 70 0.84 -7.36 -7.20
N ASN A 71 1.50 -6.70 -8.14
CA ASN A 71 2.71 -7.24 -8.79
C ASN A 71 4.01 -7.04 -8.01
N LYS A 72 4.00 -6.27 -6.91
CA LYS A 72 5.18 -5.93 -6.09
C LYS A 72 4.75 -5.52 -4.68
N VAL A 73 5.68 -5.34 -3.77
CA VAL A 73 5.45 -4.62 -2.53
C VAL A 73 5.18 -3.15 -2.84
N GLN A 74 4.15 -2.57 -2.23
CA GLN A 74 3.68 -1.21 -2.48
C GLN A 74 4.10 -0.22 -1.39
N THR A 75 4.32 -0.72 -0.17
CA THR A 75 4.76 0.10 0.96
C THR A 75 6.19 0.60 0.78
N LYS A 76 6.51 1.75 1.38
CA LYS A 76 7.87 2.30 1.38
C LYS A 76 8.80 1.59 2.36
N ALA A 77 8.27 1.12 3.49
CA ALA A 77 9.00 0.38 4.51
C ALA A 77 8.05 -0.45 5.38
N CYS A 78 8.62 -1.35 6.17
CA CYS A 78 7.90 -2.18 7.13
C CYS A 78 8.48 -2.00 8.54
N ILE A 79 7.61 -1.83 9.55
CA ILE A 79 8.00 -1.78 10.97
C ILE A 79 7.28 -2.90 11.71
N VAL A 80 8.05 -3.64 12.51
CA VAL A 80 7.55 -4.77 13.32
C VAL A 80 8.13 -4.73 14.72
N LYS A 81 7.44 -5.33 15.68
CA LYS A 81 8.05 -5.58 16.99
C LYS A 81 9.14 -6.63 16.88
N GLU A 82 8.83 -7.74 16.18
CA GLU A 82 9.73 -8.86 15.92
C GLU A 82 9.36 -9.55 14.62
N TRP A 83 10.34 -9.98 13.82
CA TRP A 83 10.10 -10.85 12.69
C TRP A 83 10.61 -12.27 12.96
N CYS A 84 9.91 -13.27 12.42
CA CYS A 84 10.22 -14.69 12.59
C CYS A 84 11.41 -15.11 11.70
N ARG A 85 12.54 -15.51 12.33
CA ARG A 85 13.75 -15.93 11.60
C ARG A 85 13.59 -17.29 10.94
N PHE A 86 12.74 -18.12 11.48
CA PHE A 86 12.57 -19.52 11.05
C PHE A 86 11.10 -19.80 10.78
N PRO A 87 10.57 -19.37 9.63
CA PRO A 87 9.20 -19.66 9.26
C PRO A 87 9.05 -21.16 9.01
N HIS A 88 7.86 -21.69 9.29
CA HIS A 88 7.57 -23.10 9.09
C HIS A 88 6.92 -23.40 7.73
N GLN A 89 6.69 -22.38 6.91
CA GLN A 89 6.11 -22.45 5.56
C GLN A 89 6.71 -21.34 4.67
N GLY A 90 6.28 -21.31 3.40
CA GLY A 90 6.69 -20.29 2.44
C GLY A 90 7.99 -20.67 1.69
N ASP A 91 8.25 -19.94 0.62
CA ASP A 91 9.39 -20.17 -0.26
C ASP A 91 10.66 -19.46 0.24
N GLU A 92 10.46 -18.36 1.00
CA GLU A 92 11.53 -17.55 1.58
C GLU A 92 11.10 -16.96 2.93
N ASN A 93 12.06 -16.55 3.75
CA ASN A 93 11.78 -15.84 5.00
C ASN A 93 11.49 -14.35 4.74
N PHE A 94 10.98 -13.66 5.77
CA PHE A 94 10.51 -12.30 5.66
C PHE A 94 11.63 -11.30 5.32
N ASP A 95 12.82 -11.47 5.88
CA ASP A 95 13.99 -10.60 5.63
C ASP A 95 14.51 -10.75 4.19
N GLU A 96 14.64 -11.98 3.70
CA GLU A 96 15.06 -12.26 2.32
C GLU A 96 14.06 -11.71 1.31
N TRP A 97 12.78 -11.90 1.58
CA TRP A 97 11.72 -11.36 0.77
C TRP A 97 11.78 -9.83 0.65
N LEU A 98 11.89 -9.10 1.77
CA LEU A 98 12.00 -7.65 1.75
C LEU A 98 13.29 -7.16 1.07
N LYS A 99 14.42 -7.88 1.22
CA LYS A 99 15.66 -7.58 0.48
C LYS A 99 15.47 -7.69 -1.02
N ARG A 100 14.79 -8.74 -1.47
CA ARG A 100 14.49 -8.96 -2.89
C ARG A 100 13.57 -7.88 -3.47
N GLU A 101 12.57 -7.47 -2.70
CA GLU A 101 11.64 -6.40 -3.07
C GLU A 101 12.23 -4.99 -2.86
N LYS A 102 13.45 -4.88 -2.30
CA LYS A 102 14.14 -3.62 -1.97
C LYS A 102 13.38 -2.75 -0.97
N ILE A 103 12.79 -3.36 0.03
CA ILE A 103 12.02 -2.69 1.07
C ILE A 103 12.81 -2.69 2.39
N PRO A 104 13.10 -1.53 2.99
CA PRO A 104 13.72 -1.47 4.32
C PRO A 104 12.74 -1.89 5.41
N GLY A 105 13.28 -2.56 6.42
CA GLY A 105 12.55 -3.00 7.59
C GLY A 105 13.20 -2.54 8.88
N LEU A 106 12.40 -2.32 9.92
CA LEU A 106 12.86 -1.93 11.26
C LEU A 106 12.14 -2.77 12.32
N GLU A 107 12.91 -3.44 13.19
CA GLU A 107 12.37 -4.25 14.28
C GLU A 107 12.83 -3.77 15.66
N GLY A 108 12.22 -4.32 16.72
CA GLY A 108 12.59 -4.00 18.11
C GLY A 108 12.04 -2.67 18.61
N ILE A 109 11.31 -1.93 17.80
CA ILE A 109 10.64 -0.68 18.18
C ILE A 109 9.49 -0.97 19.16
N ASP A 110 9.20 -0.03 20.03
CA ASP A 110 7.96 -0.03 20.80
C ASP A 110 6.78 0.34 19.88
N THR A 111 6.26 -0.69 19.21
CA THR A 111 5.12 -0.51 18.28
C THR A 111 3.85 -0.07 19.00
N ARG A 112 3.72 -0.34 20.30
CA ARG A 112 2.58 0.12 21.11
C ARG A 112 2.66 1.63 21.33
N GLU A 113 3.80 2.14 21.77
CA GLU A 113 4.02 3.58 21.93
C GLU A 113 3.83 4.32 20.61
N LEU A 114 4.44 3.81 19.54
CA LEU A 114 4.33 4.41 18.21
C LEU A 114 2.89 4.40 17.68
N THR A 115 2.10 3.36 17.99
CA THR A 115 0.66 3.32 17.69
C THR A 115 -0.12 4.38 18.45
N ILE A 116 0.21 4.62 19.73
CA ILE A 116 -0.44 5.66 20.54
C ILE A 116 -0.16 7.02 19.94
N VAL A 117 1.10 7.32 19.62
CA VAL A 117 1.52 8.59 18.98
C VAL A 117 0.76 8.81 17.67
N THR A 118 0.70 7.80 16.80
CA THR A 118 0.01 7.90 15.50
C THR A 118 -1.51 8.08 15.68
N ARG A 119 -2.12 7.41 16.65
CA ARG A 119 -3.55 7.53 16.94
C ARG A 119 -3.94 8.89 17.49
N GLU A 120 -3.10 9.48 18.34
CA GLU A 120 -3.38 10.77 19.00
C GLU A 120 -3.09 11.96 18.07
N SER A 121 -2.07 11.84 17.22
CA SER A 121 -1.65 12.92 16.31
C SER A 121 -2.31 12.82 14.91
N GLY A 122 -2.99 11.71 14.59
CA GLY A 122 -3.34 11.34 13.23
C GLY A 122 -2.14 10.71 12.50
N THR A 123 -2.25 10.51 11.20
CA THR A 123 -1.12 10.07 10.40
C THR A 123 -0.01 11.13 10.40
N LEU A 124 1.24 10.68 10.40
CA LEU A 124 2.43 11.54 10.49
C LEU A 124 3.38 11.25 9.34
N ARG A 125 3.99 12.31 8.81
CA ARG A 125 5.11 12.18 7.87
C ARG A 125 6.33 11.67 8.61
N ALA A 126 7.03 10.73 7.98
CA ALA A 126 8.13 10.03 8.61
C ALA A 126 9.29 9.76 7.65
N ILE A 127 10.50 9.73 8.20
CA ILE A 127 11.71 9.25 7.54
C ILE A 127 12.18 8.00 8.28
N LEU A 128 12.34 6.90 7.56
CA LEU A 128 12.94 5.67 8.08
C LEU A 128 14.32 5.51 7.46
N CYS A 129 15.35 5.33 8.28
CA CYS A 129 16.73 5.20 7.85
C CYS A 129 17.35 3.90 8.40
N THR A 130 17.80 3.05 7.47
CA THR A 130 18.50 1.78 7.79
C THR A 130 19.90 1.71 7.20
N ASP A 131 20.31 2.66 6.37
CA ASP A 131 21.60 2.71 5.70
C ASP A 131 22.61 3.68 6.34
N GLY A 132 22.20 4.40 7.38
CA GLY A 132 23.04 5.32 8.15
C GLY A 132 23.43 6.61 7.41
N LYS A 133 22.78 6.95 6.30
CA LYS A 133 23.10 8.17 5.52
C LYS A 133 22.66 9.46 6.20
N LEU A 134 21.69 9.41 7.09
CA LEU A 134 21.15 10.56 7.80
C LEU A 134 21.30 10.39 9.32
N THR A 135 21.37 11.52 10.03
CA THR A 135 21.18 11.53 11.49
C THR A 135 19.69 11.62 11.83
N PRO A 136 19.27 11.22 13.04
CA PRO A 136 17.89 11.33 13.47
C PRO A 136 17.34 12.76 13.39
N GLU A 137 18.16 13.77 13.74
CA GLU A 137 17.78 15.19 13.69
C GLU A 137 17.51 15.63 12.22
N GLN A 138 18.38 15.22 11.30
CA GLN A 138 18.16 15.44 9.86
C GLN A 138 16.89 14.73 9.37
N GLY A 139 16.57 13.56 9.91
CA GLY A 139 15.34 12.83 9.65
C GLY A 139 14.10 13.61 10.05
N VAL A 140 14.10 14.19 11.27
CA VAL A 140 13.00 15.03 11.75
C VAL A 140 12.77 16.25 10.85
N GLU A 141 13.84 16.96 10.49
CA GLU A 141 13.72 18.13 9.62
C GLU A 141 13.19 17.75 8.22
N LYS A 142 13.70 16.68 7.64
CA LYS A 142 13.17 16.18 6.36
C LYS A 142 11.71 15.76 6.46
N ALA A 143 11.30 15.11 7.54
CA ALA A 143 9.91 14.74 7.74
C ALA A 143 8.97 15.96 7.78
N LYS A 144 9.41 17.07 8.38
CA LYS A 144 8.65 18.34 8.38
C LYS A 144 8.53 18.98 6.99
N GLU A 145 9.56 18.85 6.16
CA GLU A 145 9.62 19.42 4.82
C GLU A 145 8.96 18.54 3.75
N MET A 146 8.78 17.24 4.04
CA MET A 146 8.22 16.28 3.12
C MET A 146 6.79 16.70 2.72
N LYS A 147 6.45 16.56 1.44
CA LYS A 147 5.05 16.66 0.99
C LYS A 147 4.26 15.44 1.45
N TRP A 148 2.99 15.62 1.71
CA TRP A 148 2.14 14.46 1.98
C TRP A 148 2.08 13.55 0.75
N PRO A 149 2.17 12.22 0.90
CA PRO A 149 1.96 11.31 -0.21
C PRO A 149 0.62 11.52 -0.94
N SER A 150 -0.42 11.90 -0.18
CA SER A 150 -1.74 12.24 -0.72
C SER A 150 -1.77 13.49 -1.61
N ASP A 151 -0.75 14.36 -1.57
CA ASP A 151 -0.61 15.51 -2.48
C ASP A 151 -0.19 15.10 -3.90
N SER A 152 0.22 13.85 -4.08
CA SER A 152 0.59 13.27 -5.37
C SER A 152 -0.50 12.30 -5.86
N ASN A 153 -0.60 12.13 -7.17
CA ASN A 153 -1.53 11.16 -7.76
C ASN A 153 -0.99 9.73 -7.62
N LEU A 154 -1.09 9.17 -6.41
CA LEU A 154 -0.66 7.81 -6.13
C LEU A 154 -1.47 6.77 -6.91
N VAL A 155 -2.71 7.08 -7.27
CA VAL A 155 -3.55 6.19 -8.10
C VAL A 155 -2.91 5.96 -9.47
N ALA A 156 -2.36 6.99 -10.08
CA ALA A 156 -1.65 6.85 -11.36
C ALA A 156 -0.40 5.96 -11.29
N GLU A 157 0.25 5.89 -10.12
CA GLU A 157 1.44 5.05 -9.90
C GLU A 157 1.11 3.55 -9.76
N VAL A 158 -0.08 3.22 -9.26
CA VAL A 158 -0.48 1.83 -8.96
C VAL A 158 -1.45 1.24 -9.97
N SER A 159 -2.17 2.08 -10.71
CA SER A 159 -3.15 1.65 -11.71
C SER A 159 -2.51 0.89 -12.87
N THR A 160 -3.27 -0.05 -13.43
CA THR A 160 -2.88 -0.70 -14.68
C THR A 160 -2.72 0.32 -15.81
N THR A 161 -1.76 0.08 -16.69
CA THR A 161 -1.58 0.87 -17.92
C THR A 161 -2.30 0.25 -19.14
N LYS A 162 -2.85 -0.96 -18.98
CA LYS A 162 -3.48 -1.72 -20.07
C LYS A 162 -4.80 -2.30 -19.63
N VAL A 163 -5.78 -2.24 -20.51
CA VAL A 163 -7.06 -2.93 -20.31
C VAL A 163 -6.82 -4.44 -20.37
N TYR A 164 -7.36 -5.17 -19.39
CA TYR A 164 -7.37 -6.63 -19.39
C TYR A 164 -8.73 -7.18 -18.95
N LYS A 165 -8.97 -8.47 -19.20
CA LYS A 165 -10.26 -9.12 -18.92
C LYS A 165 -10.06 -10.37 -18.09
N GLU A 166 -10.96 -10.56 -17.13
CA GLU A 166 -11.02 -11.73 -16.26
C GLU A 166 -12.46 -12.26 -16.19
N GLY A 167 -12.59 -13.57 -15.93
CA GLY A 167 -13.91 -14.20 -15.89
C GLY A 167 -14.50 -14.48 -17.27
N LYS A 168 -15.43 -15.44 -17.34
CA LYS A 168 -16.00 -15.94 -18.61
C LYS A 168 -17.52 -15.93 -18.66
N LYS A 169 -18.21 -15.71 -17.53
CA LYS A 169 -19.65 -15.87 -17.37
C LYS A 169 -20.24 -14.71 -16.61
N GLY A 170 -21.55 -14.46 -16.78
CA GLY A 170 -22.32 -13.49 -16.03
C GLY A 170 -22.30 -12.09 -16.64
N PRO A 171 -22.77 -11.08 -15.88
CA PRO A 171 -22.80 -9.68 -16.29
C PRO A 171 -21.42 -9.13 -16.65
N ASN A 172 -21.44 -8.09 -17.50
CA ASN A 172 -20.24 -7.35 -17.85
C ASN A 172 -19.95 -6.30 -16.76
N VAL A 173 -18.85 -6.41 -16.07
CA VAL A 173 -18.42 -5.43 -15.07
C VAL A 173 -17.22 -4.67 -15.64
N THR A 174 -17.32 -3.35 -15.70
CA THR A 174 -16.15 -2.50 -15.96
C THR A 174 -15.59 -2.02 -14.62
N LEU A 175 -14.36 -2.39 -14.32
CA LEU A 175 -13.69 -2.09 -13.06
C LEU A 175 -12.60 -1.07 -13.32
N PHE A 176 -12.70 0.10 -12.64
CA PHE A 176 -11.63 1.08 -12.59
C PHE A 176 -10.55 0.61 -11.63
N ASP A 177 -9.32 0.52 -12.13
CA ASP A 177 -8.16 0.20 -11.32
C ASP A 177 -7.56 1.47 -10.71
N TRP A 178 -8.02 1.80 -9.52
CA TRP A 178 -7.46 2.87 -8.68
C TRP A 178 -6.42 2.35 -7.68
N GLY A 179 -5.95 1.12 -7.88
CA GLY A 179 -5.11 0.36 -6.97
C GLY A 179 -5.86 -0.86 -6.42
N VAL A 180 -6.52 -1.59 -7.34
CA VAL A 180 -7.34 -2.74 -6.97
C VAL A 180 -6.50 -3.92 -6.50
N LYS A 181 -6.94 -4.58 -5.45
CA LYS A 181 -6.36 -5.86 -5.01
C LYS A 181 -6.69 -6.99 -5.98
N LYS A 182 -5.71 -7.85 -6.26
CA LYS A 182 -5.89 -9.05 -7.08
C LYS A 182 -7.04 -9.92 -6.61
N SER A 183 -7.21 -10.07 -5.30
CA SER A 183 -8.30 -10.84 -4.70
C SER A 183 -9.69 -10.29 -5.04
N ILE A 184 -9.86 -8.96 -5.16
CA ILE A 184 -11.12 -8.33 -5.55
C ILE A 184 -11.45 -8.71 -7.00
N VAL A 185 -10.50 -8.54 -7.92
CA VAL A 185 -10.68 -8.90 -9.34
C VAL A 185 -11.01 -10.39 -9.47
N THR A 186 -10.25 -11.25 -8.80
CA THR A 186 -10.46 -12.70 -8.83
C THR A 186 -11.84 -13.09 -8.29
N ASN A 187 -12.31 -12.46 -7.20
CA ASN A 187 -13.61 -12.76 -6.62
C ASN A 187 -14.77 -12.28 -7.52
N LEU A 188 -14.66 -11.10 -8.11
CA LEU A 188 -15.62 -10.60 -9.07
C LEU A 188 -15.69 -11.50 -10.31
N ALA A 189 -14.55 -11.95 -10.82
CA ALA A 189 -14.44 -12.78 -12.02
C ALA A 189 -15.04 -14.19 -11.86
N LYS A 190 -15.27 -14.68 -10.63
CA LYS A 190 -15.96 -15.96 -10.40
C LYS A 190 -17.39 -15.98 -10.95
N LYS A 191 -18.08 -14.82 -10.94
CA LYS A 191 -19.50 -14.72 -11.33
C LYS A 191 -19.76 -13.70 -12.45
N ASN A 192 -18.75 -12.94 -12.87
CA ASN A 192 -18.87 -11.84 -13.82
C ASN A 192 -17.79 -11.91 -14.91
N LYS A 193 -18.03 -11.22 -16.01
CA LYS A 193 -17.03 -10.87 -17.02
C LYS A 193 -16.46 -9.50 -16.64
N VAL A 194 -15.28 -9.47 -16.07
CA VAL A 194 -14.66 -8.24 -15.56
C VAL A 194 -13.71 -7.68 -16.62
N THR A 195 -13.92 -6.43 -17.01
CA THR A 195 -12.97 -5.65 -17.80
C THR A 195 -12.33 -4.63 -16.88
N VAL A 196 -11.05 -4.81 -16.58
CA VAL A 196 -10.27 -3.89 -15.75
C VAL A 196 -9.69 -2.80 -16.66
N VAL A 197 -9.92 -1.55 -16.30
CA VAL A 197 -9.50 -0.37 -17.07
C VAL A 197 -8.63 0.55 -16.23
N PRO A 198 -7.72 1.35 -16.84
CA PRO A 198 -6.95 2.36 -16.13
C PRO A 198 -7.81 3.36 -15.37
N TRP A 199 -7.20 4.00 -14.37
CA TRP A 199 -7.86 4.97 -13.49
C TRP A 199 -8.48 6.17 -14.24
N ASN A 200 -7.91 6.59 -15.35
CA ASN A 200 -8.28 7.76 -16.15
C ASN A 200 -9.08 7.40 -17.43
N TYR A 201 -9.71 6.23 -17.43
CA TYR A 201 -10.49 5.76 -18.60
C TYR A 201 -11.70 6.65 -18.83
N SER A 202 -11.91 7.12 -20.07
CA SER A 202 -12.97 8.07 -20.40
C SER A 202 -14.36 7.41 -20.45
N VAL A 203 -15.41 8.22 -20.33
CA VAL A 203 -16.82 7.75 -20.41
C VAL A 203 -17.11 7.10 -21.77
N GLU A 204 -16.57 7.67 -22.86
CA GLU A 204 -16.75 7.11 -24.21
C GLU A 204 -16.10 5.73 -24.34
N GLU A 205 -14.95 5.53 -23.67
CA GLU A 205 -14.27 4.23 -23.65
C GLU A 205 -15.02 3.23 -22.78
N ILE A 206 -15.58 3.67 -21.63
CA ILE A 206 -16.43 2.83 -20.78
C ILE A 206 -17.66 2.36 -21.54
N ARG A 207 -18.38 3.26 -22.22
CA ARG A 207 -19.56 2.90 -23.05
C ARG A 207 -19.24 1.82 -24.08
N LYS A 208 -18.01 1.78 -24.62
CA LYS A 208 -17.57 0.72 -25.55
C LYS A 208 -17.44 -0.64 -24.88
N THR A 209 -17.23 -0.70 -23.58
CA THR A 209 -17.18 -1.98 -22.84
C THR A 209 -18.56 -2.58 -22.62
N LYS A 210 -19.63 -1.80 -22.83
CA LYS A 210 -21.05 -2.19 -22.61
C LYS A 210 -21.26 -2.80 -21.23
N PRO A 211 -20.96 -2.05 -20.14
CA PRO A 211 -21.07 -2.58 -18.80
C PRO A 211 -22.52 -2.72 -18.35
N ASP A 212 -22.83 -3.80 -17.63
CA ASP A 212 -24.04 -3.94 -16.83
C ASP A 212 -23.84 -3.32 -15.44
N LEU A 213 -22.57 -3.19 -15.00
CA LEU A 213 -22.15 -2.62 -13.73
C LEU A 213 -20.79 -1.94 -13.87
N ILE A 214 -20.66 -0.76 -13.28
CA ILE A 214 -19.36 -0.08 -13.08
C ILE A 214 -18.91 -0.31 -11.64
N PHE A 215 -17.67 -0.76 -11.46
CA PHE A 215 -17.06 -0.98 -10.16
C PHE A 215 -15.86 -0.03 -10.00
N MET A 216 -15.93 0.85 -9.01
CA MET A 216 -14.82 1.71 -8.61
C MET A 216 -14.06 1.02 -7.48
N SER A 217 -12.77 0.75 -7.68
CA SER A 217 -11.98 0.04 -6.68
C SER A 217 -11.53 0.95 -5.54
N ASN A 218 -10.98 0.34 -4.49
CA ASN A 218 -10.13 1.04 -3.53
C ASN A 218 -8.82 1.51 -4.20
N GLY A 219 -8.07 2.36 -3.49
CA GLY A 219 -6.77 2.83 -3.93
C GLY A 219 -6.07 3.67 -2.86
N PRO A 220 -4.81 4.09 -3.11
CA PRO A 220 -4.07 4.97 -2.22
C PRO A 220 -4.47 6.43 -2.39
N GLY A 221 -4.07 7.27 -1.43
CA GLY A 221 -4.25 8.71 -1.47
C GLY A 221 -5.67 9.18 -1.14
N ASP A 222 -5.96 10.43 -1.48
CA ASP A 222 -7.24 11.06 -1.21
C ASP A 222 -8.17 10.94 -2.43
N PRO A 223 -9.38 10.38 -2.29
CA PRO A 223 -10.35 10.33 -3.38
C PRO A 223 -10.80 11.74 -3.86
N ASP A 224 -10.63 12.78 -3.03
CA ASP A 224 -10.92 14.17 -3.40
C ASP A 224 -9.77 14.86 -4.15
N HIS A 225 -8.70 14.12 -4.50
CA HIS A 225 -7.59 14.64 -5.29
C HIS A 225 -8.10 15.23 -6.62
N PRO A 226 -7.65 16.44 -7.02
CA PRO A 226 -8.18 17.15 -8.20
C PRO A 226 -8.20 16.32 -9.50
N GLU A 227 -7.22 15.46 -9.71
CA GLU A 227 -7.13 14.60 -10.89
C GLU A 227 -8.14 13.44 -10.88
N MET A 228 -8.67 13.07 -9.70
CA MET A 228 -9.68 12.01 -9.55
C MET A 228 -11.11 12.54 -9.78
N LYS A 229 -11.35 13.84 -9.52
CA LYS A 229 -12.69 14.46 -9.64
C LYS A 229 -13.39 14.25 -10.99
N PRO A 230 -12.73 14.40 -12.14
CA PRO A 230 -13.36 14.17 -13.43
C PRO A 230 -13.93 12.74 -13.57
N CYS A 231 -13.20 11.74 -13.07
CA CYS A 231 -13.64 10.34 -13.15
C CYS A 231 -14.88 10.08 -12.28
N LEU A 232 -14.93 10.69 -11.08
CA LEU A 232 -16.05 10.55 -10.14
C LEU A 232 -17.31 11.26 -10.62
N LEU A 233 -17.20 12.49 -11.11
CA LEU A 233 -18.33 13.29 -11.59
C LEU A 233 -18.99 12.67 -12.81
N TYR A 234 -18.22 12.18 -13.78
CA TYR A 234 -18.76 11.56 -14.98
C TYR A 234 -19.49 10.25 -14.73
N THR A 235 -19.17 9.53 -13.64
CA THR A 235 -19.88 8.30 -13.28
C THR A 235 -21.17 8.57 -12.51
N SER A 236 -21.26 9.66 -11.74
CA SER A 236 -22.48 10.06 -11.05
C SER A 236 -23.51 10.68 -12.00
N ASP A 237 -23.10 11.56 -12.92
CA ASP A 237 -24.01 12.18 -13.89
C ASP A 237 -24.61 11.17 -14.89
N ALA A 238 -23.88 10.10 -15.21
CA ALA A 238 -24.41 9.03 -16.08
C ALA A 238 -25.49 8.16 -15.40
N ALA A 239 -25.64 8.23 -14.08
CA ALA A 239 -26.68 7.52 -13.34
C ALA A 239 -27.99 8.31 -13.20
N ASP A 240 -27.96 9.61 -13.48
CA ASP A 240 -29.11 10.51 -13.37
C ASP A 240 -29.84 10.74 -14.70
N GLU A 241 -29.39 10.13 -15.83
CA GLU A 241 -29.97 10.31 -17.17
C GLU A 241 -30.89 9.17 -17.65
N ASP A 242 -31.32 8.24 -16.77
CA ASP A 242 -32.29 7.14 -17.11
C ASP A 242 -33.63 7.30 -16.39
#